data_ac1a5a23937ab026c95244919ad7257d
#
_entry.id   ac1a5a23937ab026c95244919ad7257d
#
_cell.length_a   1.000
_cell.length_b   1.000
_cell.length_c   1.000
_cell.angle_alpha   90.00
_cell.angle_beta   90.00
_cell.angle_gamma   90.00
#
_symmetry.space_group_name_H-M   'P 1'
#
loop_
_entity.id
_entity.type
_entity.pdbx_description
1 polymer ?
#
loop_
_entity_poly.entity_id
_entity_poly.type
_entity_poly.pdbx_seq_one_letter_code
_entity_poly.pdbx_strand_id
1 'polypeptide(L)'
;MKLSRRSFMLSAAGVAGAAAVGAPLSAFAAKKFRYKYANNLTPTHPMNKRAHEMARAIEEETHGEFKLQIFPNSQLGSDTETLNQLRSGAVQFFTLSGLILQTLVPDAAISGIGFAFPNYDSVWKAMDGKLGAFIRGKIEAHDLVVMEKIWDNGFREVTTSTKPIVTPADFHDLKIRVPVSPLWTSMFKALGSAPTSINFNEVYSALQTKVVDAQENPLAIIQTAKLYEVQKYCSLTNHMWDGFWFLGNKDAWNRLPKDIQTVVSKHINEAGMLERTDVAALNDELQKKLTAEDMKFNTPDPKPIREALRKGGFYAEWKKKFGDDAWAVLEGSVGTLT
;
A
#
# COMPACT_ATOMS: atom_id res chain seq x y z
N MET A 1 27.55 58.94 -42.29
CA MET A 1 26.72 60.11 -42.53
C MET A 1 25.57 60.14 -41.55
N LYS A 2 25.57 61.13 -40.68
CA LYS A 2 24.54 61.35 -39.65
C LYS A 2 23.30 61.94 -40.29
N LEU A 3 22.07 61.63 -39.74
CA LEU A 3 20.85 62.44 -39.72
C LEU A 3 19.81 61.66 -38.94
N SER A 4 19.49 62.00 -37.75
CA SER A 4 18.82 63.14 -37.10
C SER A 4 17.32 62.95 -37.00
N ARG A 5 16.92 62.96 -35.73
CA ARG A 5 15.55 63.01 -35.19
C ARG A 5 14.77 64.24 -35.67
N ARG A 6 13.45 64.13 -35.77
CA ARG A 6 12.41 65.08 -35.31
C ARG A 6 11.29 65.27 -36.34
N SER A 7 10.10 65.16 -35.74
CA SER A 7 8.88 65.92 -36.00
C SER A 7 7.98 65.51 -37.18
N PHE A 8 6.85 64.93 -36.82
CA PHE A 8 5.58 65.52 -37.26
C PHE A 8 4.50 65.33 -36.19
N MET A 9 4.07 66.43 -35.65
CA MET A 9 2.87 66.55 -34.83
C MET A 9 1.74 67.14 -35.71
N LEU A 10 0.52 66.82 -35.26
CA LEU A 10 -0.78 67.52 -35.48
C LEU A 10 -1.57 67.12 -36.74
N SER A 11 -2.76 66.51 -36.46
CA SER A 11 -4.11 67.11 -36.53
C SER A 11 -5.10 65.99 -36.28
N ALA A 12 -5.82 65.89 -35.28
CA ALA A 12 -7.01 66.52 -34.75
C ALA A 12 -8.33 66.02 -35.38
N ALA A 13 -9.22 65.65 -34.46
CA ALA A 13 -10.67 65.67 -34.49
C ALA A 13 -11.41 64.34 -34.82
N GLY A 14 -11.90 63.67 -33.83
CA GLY A 14 -13.30 63.56 -33.47
C GLY A 14 -14.11 62.42 -34.13
N VAL A 15 -14.24 61.26 -33.44
CA VAL A 15 -15.52 60.56 -33.38
C VAL A 15 -15.63 59.94 -31.96
N ALA A 16 -16.57 60.38 -31.19
CA ALA A 16 -16.99 59.75 -29.95
C ALA A 16 -17.76 58.46 -30.28
N GLY A 17 -17.10 57.32 -30.18
CA GLY A 17 -17.69 56.01 -30.21
C GLY A 17 -17.68 55.41 -28.80
N ALA A 18 -18.83 55.13 -28.25
CA ALA A 18 -18.99 54.50 -26.92
C ALA A 18 -18.22 53.20 -26.86
N ALA A 19 -17.02 53.22 -26.27
CA ALA A 19 -16.29 52.01 -25.89
C ALA A 19 -17.03 51.40 -24.71
N ALA A 20 -17.80 50.38 -24.93
CA ALA A 20 -18.20 49.42 -23.89
C ALA A 20 -16.92 48.89 -23.25
N VAL A 21 -16.61 49.37 -22.05
CA VAL A 21 -15.56 48.82 -21.20
C VAL A 21 -15.98 47.41 -20.82
N GLY A 22 -15.65 46.48 -21.70
CA GLY A 22 -15.62 45.07 -21.34
C GLY A 22 -14.47 44.92 -20.29
N ALA A 23 -14.84 44.93 -19.02
CA ALA A 23 -13.90 44.54 -17.98
C ALA A 23 -13.34 43.16 -18.37
N PRO A 24 -12.02 42.98 -18.42
CA PRO A 24 -11.49 41.64 -18.59
C PRO A 24 -12.02 40.85 -17.41
N LEU A 25 -12.87 39.85 -17.68
CA LEU A 25 -13.11 38.76 -16.78
C LEU A 25 -11.73 38.16 -16.54
N SER A 26 -11.10 38.58 -15.44
CA SER A 26 -9.91 37.92 -14.95
C SER A 26 -10.32 36.48 -14.69
N ALA A 27 -10.10 35.62 -15.67
CA ALA A 27 -10.17 34.20 -15.46
C ALA A 27 -9.14 33.93 -14.37
N PHE A 28 -9.62 33.83 -13.12
CA PHE A 28 -8.80 33.31 -12.05
C PHE A 28 -8.34 31.95 -12.53
N ALA A 29 -7.07 31.85 -12.90
CA ALA A 29 -6.48 30.57 -13.28
C ALA A 29 -6.72 29.63 -12.10
N ALA A 30 -7.56 28.63 -12.29
CA ALA A 30 -7.87 27.66 -11.27
C ALA A 30 -6.57 27.09 -10.72
N LYS A 31 -6.44 27.09 -9.40
CA LYS A 31 -5.23 26.62 -8.73
C LYS A 31 -5.04 25.15 -9.07
N LYS A 32 -3.95 24.83 -9.77
CA LYS A 32 -3.63 23.45 -10.14
C LYS A 32 -2.86 22.74 -9.05
N PHE A 33 -3.37 21.58 -8.62
CA PHE A 33 -2.71 20.71 -7.67
C PHE A 33 -2.02 19.55 -8.41
N ARG A 34 -0.75 19.32 -8.13
CA ARG A 34 0.02 18.20 -8.67
C ARG A 34 0.59 17.42 -7.52
N TYR A 35 0.04 16.24 -7.27
CA TYR A 35 0.41 15.39 -6.15
C TYR A 35 1.08 14.12 -6.62
N LYS A 36 2.05 13.64 -5.84
CA LYS A 36 2.74 12.39 -6.06
C LYS A 36 2.06 11.28 -5.27
N TYR A 37 1.84 10.17 -5.93
CA TYR A 37 1.44 8.91 -5.31
C TYR A 37 2.52 7.87 -5.53
N ALA A 38 3.06 7.32 -4.45
CA ALA A 38 4.09 6.29 -4.45
C ALA A 38 3.56 4.94 -3.98
N ASN A 39 4.14 3.86 -4.47
CA ASN A 39 3.98 2.51 -3.95
C ASN A 39 5.18 1.63 -4.33
N ASN A 40 5.33 0.48 -3.65
CA ASN A 40 6.44 -0.44 -3.87
C ASN A 40 6.17 -1.53 -4.92
N LEU A 41 4.94 -1.63 -5.45
CA LEU A 41 4.54 -2.69 -6.37
C LEU A 41 4.95 -2.38 -7.81
N THR A 42 5.18 -3.43 -8.58
CA THR A 42 5.55 -3.32 -10.00
C THR A 42 4.42 -2.69 -10.84
N PRO A 43 4.74 -2.05 -11.98
CA PRO A 43 3.71 -1.45 -12.86
C PRO A 43 2.65 -2.46 -13.36
N THR A 44 2.97 -3.74 -13.39
CA THR A 44 2.06 -4.81 -13.87
C THR A 44 1.10 -5.30 -12.80
N HIS A 45 1.32 -4.97 -11.52
CA HIS A 45 0.42 -5.35 -10.45
C HIS A 45 -0.96 -4.67 -10.61
N PRO A 46 -2.09 -5.34 -10.28
CA PRO A 46 -3.45 -4.78 -10.36
C PRO A 46 -3.58 -3.40 -9.73
N MET A 47 -2.97 -3.17 -8.57
CA MET A 47 -2.94 -1.86 -7.91
C MET A 47 -2.51 -0.73 -8.85
N ASN A 48 -1.43 -0.91 -9.62
CA ASN A 48 -0.92 0.15 -10.50
C ASN A 48 -1.80 0.35 -11.74
N LYS A 49 -2.44 -0.70 -12.24
CA LYS A 49 -3.46 -0.57 -13.31
C LYS A 49 -4.62 0.30 -12.85
N ARG A 50 -5.19 -0.02 -11.68
CA ARG A 50 -6.30 0.76 -11.09
C ARG A 50 -5.87 2.16 -10.67
N ALA A 51 -4.64 2.34 -10.18
CA ALA A 51 -4.10 3.66 -9.89
C ALA A 51 -4.04 4.58 -11.12
N HIS A 52 -3.65 4.06 -12.28
CA HIS A 52 -3.64 4.84 -13.53
C HIS A 52 -5.04 5.20 -14.01
N GLU A 53 -6.02 4.29 -13.87
CA GLU A 53 -7.43 4.56 -14.19
C GLU A 53 -8.01 5.62 -13.25
N MET A 54 -7.79 5.47 -11.94
CA MET A 54 -8.15 6.42 -10.89
C MET A 54 -7.57 7.81 -11.15
N ALA A 55 -6.28 7.90 -11.47
CA ALA A 55 -5.61 9.19 -11.71
C ALA A 55 -6.23 9.93 -12.90
N ARG A 56 -6.60 9.21 -13.98
CA ARG A 56 -7.30 9.79 -15.13
C ARG A 56 -8.70 10.25 -14.77
N ALA A 57 -9.48 9.43 -14.07
CA ALA A 57 -10.83 9.78 -13.65
C ALA A 57 -10.85 11.01 -12.74
N ILE A 58 -9.91 11.13 -11.81
CA ILE A 58 -9.75 12.32 -10.98
C ILE A 58 -9.41 13.55 -11.83
N GLU A 59 -8.44 13.45 -12.76
CA GLU A 59 -8.05 14.57 -13.63
C GLU A 59 -9.23 15.04 -14.50
N GLU A 60 -10.02 14.10 -15.04
CA GLU A 60 -11.21 14.39 -15.83
C GLU A 60 -12.33 15.05 -15.00
N GLU A 61 -12.70 14.47 -13.85
CA GLU A 61 -13.80 14.98 -13.01
C GLU A 61 -13.42 16.32 -12.34
N THR A 62 -12.13 16.60 -12.12
CA THR A 62 -11.64 17.89 -11.62
C THR A 62 -11.27 18.87 -12.73
N HIS A 63 -11.63 18.60 -13.98
CA HIS A 63 -11.32 19.45 -15.14
C HIS A 63 -9.85 19.87 -15.23
N GLY A 64 -8.92 18.97 -14.80
CA GLY A 64 -7.49 19.20 -14.80
C GLY A 64 -6.96 20.09 -13.66
N GLU A 65 -7.79 20.44 -12.68
CA GLU A 65 -7.35 21.17 -11.49
C GLU A 65 -6.50 20.30 -10.57
N PHE A 66 -6.79 19.01 -10.49
CA PHE A 66 -5.97 18.04 -9.74
C PHE A 66 -5.32 17.01 -10.68
N LYS A 67 -4.03 16.78 -10.48
CA LYS A 67 -3.29 15.75 -11.21
C LYS A 67 -2.49 14.88 -10.24
N LEU A 68 -2.70 13.57 -10.35
CA LEU A 68 -1.96 12.57 -9.59
C LEU A 68 -0.84 11.96 -10.45
N GLN A 69 0.40 12.10 -10.01
CA GLN A 69 1.57 11.48 -10.64
C GLN A 69 1.92 10.19 -9.89
N ILE A 70 1.93 9.07 -10.60
CA ILE A 70 2.14 7.74 -10.00
C ILE A 70 3.60 7.34 -10.12
N PHE A 71 4.18 6.89 -9.00
CA PHE A 71 5.55 6.42 -8.86
C PHE A 71 5.54 5.00 -8.27
N PRO A 72 5.40 3.96 -9.11
CA PRO A 72 5.40 2.56 -8.68
C PRO A 72 6.82 2.05 -8.42
N ASN A 73 6.92 0.79 -7.99
CA ASN A 73 8.17 0.04 -7.90
C ASN A 73 9.27 0.75 -7.09
N SER A 74 8.89 1.38 -5.98
CA SER A 74 9.81 2.10 -5.08
C SER A 74 10.65 3.19 -5.78
N GLN A 75 10.14 3.82 -6.85
CA GLN A 75 10.88 4.85 -7.61
C GLN A 75 11.28 6.08 -6.78
N LEU A 76 10.56 6.36 -5.70
CA LEU A 76 10.86 7.49 -4.81
C LEU A 76 11.62 7.08 -3.53
N GLY A 77 11.96 5.81 -3.40
CA GLY A 77 12.67 5.25 -2.26
C GLY A 77 12.01 3.99 -1.72
N SER A 78 12.66 3.35 -0.76
CA SER A 78 12.14 2.20 -0.02
C SER A 78 10.86 2.55 0.76
N ASP A 79 10.16 1.54 1.30
CA ASP A 79 8.94 1.76 2.08
C ASP A 79 9.17 2.69 3.28
N THR A 80 10.29 2.50 3.99
CA THR A 80 10.63 3.32 5.15
C THR A 80 11.02 4.76 4.79
N GLU A 81 11.73 4.96 3.69
CA GLU A 81 12.08 6.29 3.17
C GLU A 81 10.83 7.02 2.67
N THR A 82 9.97 6.32 1.91
CA THR A 82 8.74 6.90 1.36
C THR A 82 7.75 7.26 2.48
N LEU A 83 7.67 6.48 3.57
CA LEU A 83 6.87 6.85 4.74
C LEU A 83 7.36 8.16 5.38
N ASN A 84 8.68 8.37 5.46
CA ASN A 84 9.24 9.63 5.94
C ASN A 84 8.96 10.79 4.98
N GLN A 85 9.01 10.55 3.66
CA GLN A 85 8.64 11.54 2.64
C GLN A 85 7.15 11.89 2.69
N LEU A 86 6.26 10.92 2.97
CA LEU A 86 4.84 11.17 3.20
C LEU A 86 4.63 12.09 4.41
N ARG A 87 5.30 11.80 5.52
CA ARG A 87 5.19 12.62 6.75
C ARG A 87 5.68 14.06 6.54
N SER A 88 6.77 14.24 5.80
CA SER A 88 7.31 15.57 5.49
C SER A 88 6.55 16.31 4.38
N GLY A 89 5.63 15.64 3.66
CA GLY A 89 4.88 16.20 2.54
C GLY A 89 5.67 16.25 1.22
N ALA A 90 6.86 15.65 1.14
CA ALA A 90 7.62 15.50 -0.11
C ALA A 90 6.92 14.54 -1.10
N VAL A 91 6.19 13.56 -0.57
CA VAL A 91 5.21 12.71 -1.24
C VAL A 91 3.84 12.97 -0.60
N GLN A 92 2.78 13.10 -1.40
CA GLN A 92 1.47 13.45 -0.89
C GLN A 92 0.57 12.24 -0.63
N PHE A 93 0.74 11.16 -1.40
CA PHE A 93 0.00 9.92 -1.21
C PHE A 93 0.94 8.71 -1.28
N PHE A 94 0.65 7.69 -0.47
CA PHE A 94 1.41 6.45 -0.41
C PHE A 94 0.51 5.29 0.00
N THR A 95 0.55 4.16 -0.71
CA THR A 95 -0.04 2.91 -0.24
C THR A 95 0.99 2.10 0.52
N LEU A 96 0.65 1.73 1.75
CA LEU A 96 1.56 1.02 2.64
C LEU A 96 0.84 -0.05 3.45
N SER A 97 1.47 -1.22 3.60
CA SER A 97 1.01 -2.26 4.52
C SER A 97 0.90 -1.73 5.95
N GLY A 98 -0.20 -2.09 6.63
CA GLY A 98 -0.40 -1.76 8.04
C GLY A 98 0.71 -2.26 8.96
N LEU A 99 1.34 -3.38 8.58
CA LEU A 99 2.44 -3.96 9.34
C LEU A 99 3.74 -3.13 9.22
N ILE A 100 4.02 -2.55 8.06
CA ILE A 100 5.17 -1.62 7.92
C ILE A 100 4.82 -0.28 8.58
N LEU A 101 3.58 0.19 8.42
CA LEU A 101 3.07 1.41 9.07
C LEU A 101 3.16 1.32 10.60
N GLN A 102 3.22 0.12 11.19
CA GLN A 102 3.45 -0.12 12.61
C GLN A 102 4.67 0.64 13.16
N THR A 103 5.66 0.90 12.34
CA THR A 103 6.85 1.67 12.75
C THR A 103 6.52 3.11 13.15
N LEU A 104 5.37 3.61 12.74
CA LEU A 104 4.84 4.93 13.09
C LEU A 104 3.54 4.82 13.91
N VAL A 105 2.64 3.92 13.52
CA VAL A 105 1.31 3.72 14.12
C VAL A 105 1.24 2.27 14.62
N PRO A 106 1.58 1.99 15.89
CA PRO A 106 1.67 0.62 16.41
C PRO A 106 0.43 -0.23 16.17
N ASP A 107 -0.77 0.35 16.35
CA ASP A 107 -2.05 -0.34 16.19
C ASP A 107 -2.38 -0.70 14.73
N ALA A 108 -1.70 -0.10 13.74
CA ALA A 108 -1.96 -0.38 12.32
C ALA A 108 -1.65 -1.84 11.93
N ALA A 109 -0.81 -2.53 12.70
CA ALA A 109 -0.44 -3.91 12.44
C ALA A 109 -1.43 -4.95 12.98
N ILE A 110 -2.46 -4.55 13.74
CA ILE A 110 -3.32 -5.52 14.44
C ILE A 110 -4.07 -6.46 13.50
N SER A 111 -4.39 -6.03 12.27
CA SER A 111 -4.98 -6.90 11.24
C SER A 111 -4.02 -7.99 10.73
N GLY A 112 -2.73 -7.84 10.96
CA GLY A 112 -1.70 -8.79 10.55
C GLY A 112 -1.35 -9.85 11.60
N ILE A 113 -2.16 -10.01 12.64
CA ILE A 113 -1.98 -11.13 13.59
C ILE A 113 -2.11 -12.45 12.83
N GLY A 114 -1.10 -13.32 13.00
CA GLY A 114 -1.01 -14.59 12.30
C GLY A 114 -2.28 -15.44 12.47
N PHE A 115 -2.80 -15.98 11.36
CA PHE A 115 -4.01 -16.81 11.29
C PHE A 115 -5.29 -16.16 11.87
N ALA A 116 -5.34 -14.83 11.93
CA ALA A 116 -6.55 -14.13 12.39
C ALA A 116 -7.73 -14.30 11.42
N PHE A 117 -7.46 -14.29 10.11
CA PHE A 117 -8.50 -14.40 9.09
C PHE A 117 -8.47 -15.76 8.41
N PRO A 118 -9.58 -16.51 8.39
CA PRO A 118 -9.65 -17.79 7.68
C PRO A 118 -9.90 -17.64 6.17
N ASN A 119 -10.47 -16.52 5.71
CA ASN A 119 -10.86 -16.28 4.32
C ASN A 119 -11.16 -14.80 4.06
N TYR A 120 -11.36 -14.44 2.79
CA TYR A 120 -11.66 -13.07 2.37
C TYR A 120 -12.98 -12.50 2.91
N ASP A 121 -14.02 -13.33 3.10
CA ASP A 121 -15.29 -12.86 3.68
C ASP A 121 -15.08 -12.30 5.09
N SER A 122 -14.27 -12.99 5.89
CA SER A 122 -13.90 -12.53 7.24
C SER A 122 -13.02 -11.28 7.19
N VAL A 123 -12.12 -11.19 6.22
CA VAL A 123 -11.28 -10.00 5.99
C VAL A 123 -12.15 -8.77 5.70
N TRP A 124 -13.01 -8.85 4.69
CA TRP A 124 -13.79 -7.67 4.27
C TRP A 124 -14.82 -7.27 5.31
N LYS A 125 -15.43 -8.24 5.99
CA LYS A 125 -16.33 -7.97 7.12
C LYS A 125 -15.64 -7.19 8.24
N ALA A 126 -14.40 -7.52 8.55
CA ALA A 126 -13.62 -6.86 9.58
C ALA A 126 -13.07 -5.51 9.13
N MET A 127 -12.46 -5.45 7.93
CA MET A 127 -11.75 -4.27 7.44
C MET A 127 -12.67 -3.17 6.93
N ASP A 128 -13.83 -3.51 6.37
CA ASP A 128 -14.90 -2.54 6.06
C ASP A 128 -15.79 -2.25 7.29
N GLY A 129 -15.59 -2.99 8.40
CA GLY A 129 -16.32 -2.88 9.65
C GLY A 129 -15.54 -2.19 10.78
N LYS A 130 -15.77 -2.66 12.00
CA LYS A 130 -15.25 -2.04 13.24
C LYS A 130 -13.74 -2.07 13.33
N LEU A 131 -13.08 -3.14 12.90
CA LEU A 131 -11.62 -3.26 12.97
C LEU A 131 -10.96 -2.23 12.04
N GLY A 132 -11.41 -2.13 10.78
CA GLY A 132 -10.89 -1.13 9.86
C GLY A 132 -11.15 0.30 10.33
N ALA A 133 -12.33 0.60 10.90
CA ALA A 133 -12.64 1.90 11.49
C ALA A 133 -11.70 2.24 12.66
N PHE A 134 -11.44 1.26 13.54
CA PHE A 134 -10.50 1.41 14.65
C PHE A 134 -9.09 1.75 14.15
N ILE A 135 -8.57 0.99 13.17
CA ILE A 135 -7.23 1.22 12.61
C ILE A 135 -7.14 2.60 11.94
N ARG A 136 -8.15 3.01 11.15
CA ARG A 136 -8.19 4.34 10.53
C ARG A 136 -8.12 5.45 11.58
N GLY A 137 -8.89 5.35 12.65
CA GLY A 137 -8.84 6.32 13.76
C GLY A 137 -7.44 6.44 14.38
N LYS A 138 -6.72 5.32 14.50
CA LYS A 138 -5.33 5.32 14.98
C LYS A 138 -4.37 5.98 13.98
N ILE A 139 -4.54 5.73 12.68
CA ILE A 139 -3.73 6.36 11.63
C ILE A 139 -3.94 7.88 11.61
N GLU A 140 -5.19 8.33 11.68
CA GLU A 140 -5.55 9.76 11.68
C GLU A 140 -5.00 10.51 12.90
N ALA A 141 -4.87 9.84 14.05
CA ALA A 141 -4.25 10.39 15.25
C ALA A 141 -2.74 10.67 15.11
N HIS A 142 -2.10 10.14 14.06
CA HIS A 142 -0.67 10.33 13.76
C HIS A 142 -0.43 11.32 12.58
N ASP A 143 -1.32 12.30 12.41
CA ASP A 143 -1.22 13.36 11.40
C ASP A 143 -1.16 12.86 9.95
N LEU A 144 -1.78 11.72 9.69
CA LEU A 144 -2.01 11.19 8.36
C LEU A 144 -3.50 11.28 8.01
N VAL A 145 -3.78 11.31 6.71
CA VAL A 145 -5.10 11.01 6.16
C VAL A 145 -5.09 9.57 5.66
N VAL A 146 -6.18 8.86 5.86
CA VAL A 146 -6.34 7.50 5.36
C VAL A 146 -7.68 7.37 4.64
N MET A 147 -7.69 6.72 3.48
CA MET A 147 -8.92 6.48 2.73
C MET A 147 -9.73 5.36 3.36
N GLU A 148 -11.05 5.39 3.12
CA GLU A 148 -11.98 4.47 3.77
C GLU A 148 -11.69 3.00 3.42
N LYS A 149 -11.48 2.72 2.12
CA LYS A 149 -11.30 1.36 1.63
C LYS A 149 -9.82 0.99 1.63
N ILE A 150 -9.48 -0.05 2.39
CA ILE A 150 -8.16 -0.68 2.30
C ILE A 150 -8.06 -1.46 0.99
N TRP A 151 -6.92 -1.38 0.33
CA TRP A 151 -6.63 -2.13 -0.89
C TRP A 151 -6.10 -3.52 -0.53
N ASP A 152 -6.33 -4.51 -1.39
CA ASP A 152 -5.88 -5.88 -1.11
C ASP A 152 -4.37 -6.03 -1.39
N ASN A 153 -3.67 -6.64 -0.48
CA ASN A 153 -2.36 -7.23 -0.76
C ASN A 153 -2.52 -8.74 -0.96
N GLY A 154 -3.26 -9.37 -0.06
CA GLY A 154 -3.63 -10.78 -0.16
C GLY A 154 -3.19 -11.62 1.03
N PHE A 155 -3.61 -12.88 1.02
CA PHE A 155 -3.05 -13.91 1.90
C PHE A 155 -1.61 -14.20 1.51
N ARG A 156 -0.74 -14.32 2.52
CA ARG A 156 0.69 -14.43 2.34
C ARG A 156 1.16 -15.87 2.45
N GLU A 157 2.05 -16.23 1.52
CA GLU A 157 2.59 -17.57 1.34
C GLU A 157 4.10 -17.55 1.55
N VAL A 158 4.65 -18.62 2.12
CA VAL A 158 6.09 -18.75 2.30
C VAL A 158 6.73 -19.37 1.07
N THR A 159 7.72 -18.68 0.49
CA THR A 159 8.57 -19.27 -0.55
C THR A 159 9.98 -19.55 -0.02
N THR A 160 10.59 -20.60 -0.56
CA THR A 160 11.95 -21.02 -0.20
C THR A 160 12.74 -21.47 -1.43
N SER A 161 14.07 -21.37 -1.35
CA SER A 161 14.96 -21.87 -2.39
C SER A 161 15.40 -23.33 -2.18
N THR A 162 15.25 -23.88 -0.97
CA THR A 162 15.86 -25.16 -0.55
C THR A 162 14.89 -26.32 -0.40
N LYS A 163 13.85 -26.15 0.42
CA LYS A 163 12.85 -27.19 0.74
C LYS A 163 11.48 -26.57 1.00
N PRO A 164 10.36 -27.29 0.76
CA PRO A 164 9.04 -26.80 1.12
C PRO A 164 8.86 -26.70 2.64
N ILE A 165 7.92 -25.86 3.08
CA ILE A 165 7.41 -25.86 4.45
C ILE A 165 6.24 -26.83 4.53
N VAL A 166 6.38 -27.89 5.31
CA VAL A 166 5.34 -28.92 5.51
C VAL A 166 4.86 -28.93 6.96
N THR A 167 5.77 -28.74 7.90
CA THR A 167 5.53 -28.78 9.35
C THR A 167 6.13 -27.55 10.05
N PRO A 168 5.76 -27.26 11.30
CA PRO A 168 6.42 -26.21 12.07
C PRO A 168 7.94 -26.37 12.20
N ALA A 169 8.45 -27.61 12.18
CA ALA A 169 9.89 -27.87 12.27
C ALA A 169 10.66 -27.33 11.05
N ASP A 170 10.00 -27.15 9.90
CA ASP A 170 10.64 -26.62 8.70
C ASP A 170 10.97 -25.13 8.79
N PHE A 171 10.38 -24.42 9.74
CA PHE A 171 10.71 -23.03 10.04
C PHE A 171 11.99 -22.87 10.89
N HIS A 172 12.45 -23.92 11.57
CA HIS A 172 13.64 -23.81 12.45
C HIS A 172 14.87 -23.43 11.64
N ASP A 173 15.58 -22.40 12.13
CA ASP A 173 16.79 -21.83 11.54
C ASP A 173 16.63 -21.32 10.11
N LEU A 174 15.41 -21.22 9.60
CA LEU A 174 15.12 -20.69 8.27
C LEU A 174 15.50 -19.21 8.21
N LYS A 175 16.49 -18.88 7.38
CA LYS A 175 16.85 -17.49 7.08
C LYS A 175 15.78 -16.90 6.17
N ILE A 176 14.81 -16.23 6.78
CA ILE A 176 13.67 -15.67 6.07
C ILE A 176 13.70 -14.15 6.06
N ARG A 177 13.52 -13.56 4.88
CA ARG A 177 13.24 -12.12 4.78
C ARG A 177 11.82 -11.86 5.24
N VAL A 178 11.67 -10.84 6.06
CA VAL A 178 10.38 -10.25 6.41
C VAL A 178 10.39 -8.74 6.11
N PRO A 179 9.22 -8.12 5.86
CA PRO A 179 9.12 -6.67 5.82
C PRO A 179 9.58 -6.01 7.13
N VAL A 180 9.83 -4.69 7.08
CA VAL A 180 10.25 -3.92 8.27
C VAL A 180 9.08 -3.77 9.22
N SER A 181 8.89 -4.79 10.07
CA SER A 181 7.82 -4.82 11.07
C SER A 181 8.21 -5.67 12.29
N PRO A 182 8.07 -5.13 13.50
CA PRO A 182 8.24 -5.90 14.72
C PRO A 182 7.32 -7.13 14.82
N LEU A 183 6.08 -7.03 14.32
CA LEU A 183 5.12 -8.14 14.35
C LEU A 183 5.57 -9.29 13.45
N TRP A 184 5.97 -9.02 12.20
CA TRP A 184 6.51 -10.07 11.32
C TRP A 184 7.74 -10.74 11.90
N THR A 185 8.70 -9.93 12.40
CA THR A 185 9.90 -10.45 13.03
C THR A 185 9.57 -11.34 14.23
N SER A 186 8.64 -10.92 15.10
CA SER A 186 8.20 -11.69 16.26
C SER A 186 7.54 -13.01 15.85
N MET A 187 6.67 -12.98 14.83
CA MET A 187 5.96 -14.17 14.36
C MET A 187 6.92 -15.27 13.88
N PHE A 188 7.85 -14.92 13.01
CA PHE A 188 8.81 -15.92 12.50
C PHE A 188 9.84 -16.34 13.54
N LYS A 189 10.21 -15.48 14.50
CA LYS A 189 10.99 -15.89 15.68
C LYS A 189 10.25 -16.91 16.53
N ALA A 190 8.95 -16.71 16.76
CA ALA A 190 8.13 -17.66 17.53
C ALA A 190 8.01 -19.04 16.84
N LEU A 191 8.19 -19.11 15.51
CA LEU A 191 8.31 -20.36 14.76
C LEU A 191 9.73 -20.95 14.74
N GLY A 192 10.70 -20.30 15.38
CA GLY A 192 12.09 -20.75 15.42
C GLY A 192 12.94 -20.34 14.21
N SER A 193 12.44 -19.45 13.34
CA SER A 193 13.17 -18.95 12.18
C SER A 193 14.20 -17.87 12.57
N ALA A 194 15.10 -17.55 11.63
CA ALA A 194 16.03 -16.43 11.66
C ALA A 194 15.56 -15.31 10.72
N PRO A 195 14.55 -14.47 11.14
CA PRO A 195 14.01 -13.44 10.28
C PRO A 195 14.95 -12.25 10.15
N THR A 196 15.10 -11.74 8.93
CA THR A 196 15.83 -10.51 8.61
C THR A 196 14.88 -9.50 7.98
N SER A 197 14.79 -8.31 8.59
CA SER A 197 13.96 -7.21 8.07
C SER A 197 14.67 -6.52 6.91
N ILE A 198 14.07 -6.60 5.70
CA ILE A 198 14.62 -6.01 4.46
C ILE A 198 13.47 -5.31 3.73
N ASN A 199 13.68 -4.08 3.24
CA ASN A 199 12.72 -3.37 2.42
C ASN A 199 12.45 -4.12 1.11
N PHE A 200 11.24 -3.94 0.53
CA PHE A 200 10.78 -4.77 -0.60
C PHE A 200 11.67 -4.63 -1.84
N ASN A 201 12.16 -3.44 -2.14
CA ASN A 201 13.05 -3.16 -3.29
C ASN A 201 14.37 -3.96 -3.28
N GLU A 202 14.77 -4.52 -2.13
CA GLU A 202 16.00 -5.29 -1.97
C GLU A 202 15.78 -6.81 -1.93
N VAL A 203 14.50 -7.26 -1.89
CA VAL A 203 14.16 -8.68 -1.66
C VAL A 203 14.72 -9.60 -2.75
N TYR A 204 14.52 -9.25 -4.03
CA TYR A 204 15.00 -10.08 -5.13
C TYR A 204 16.52 -10.31 -5.04
N SER A 205 17.30 -9.26 -4.83
CA SER A 205 18.76 -9.36 -4.72
C SER A 205 19.21 -10.11 -3.48
N ALA A 206 18.52 -9.92 -2.34
CA ALA A 206 18.83 -10.65 -1.10
C ALA A 206 18.59 -12.17 -1.24
N LEU A 207 17.54 -12.58 -1.96
CA LEU A 207 17.26 -13.97 -2.29
C LEU A 207 18.27 -14.52 -3.32
N GLN A 208 18.57 -13.76 -4.36
CA GLN A 208 19.51 -14.14 -5.40
C GLN A 208 20.94 -14.38 -4.83
N THR A 209 21.38 -13.51 -3.95
CA THR A 209 22.71 -13.58 -3.32
C THR A 209 22.76 -14.50 -2.10
N LYS A 210 21.64 -15.14 -1.72
CA LYS A 210 21.53 -16.04 -0.57
C LYS A 210 21.82 -15.37 0.78
N VAL A 211 21.62 -14.07 0.91
CA VAL A 211 21.56 -13.37 2.21
C VAL A 211 20.42 -13.96 3.04
N VAL A 212 19.31 -14.28 2.38
CA VAL A 212 18.18 -15.04 2.93
C VAL A 212 17.81 -16.19 1.97
N ASP A 213 17.25 -17.27 2.52
CA ASP A 213 16.86 -18.47 1.75
C ASP A 213 15.35 -18.49 1.44
N ALA A 214 14.59 -17.66 2.14
CA ALA A 214 13.15 -17.61 2.10
C ALA A 214 12.61 -16.18 2.16
N GLN A 215 11.37 -16.02 1.73
CA GLN A 215 10.57 -14.83 1.93
C GLN A 215 9.08 -15.21 2.03
N GLU A 216 8.20 -14.28 2.34
CA GLU A 216 6.77 -14.46 2.33
C GLU A 216 6.08 -13.27 1.67
N ASN A 217 5.13 -13.54 0.79
CA ASN A 217 4.33 -12.57 0.06
C ASN A 217 3.09 -13.25 -0.55
N PRO A 218 2.07 -12.49 -0.93
CA PRO A 218 0.98 -13.00 -1.75
C PRO A 218 1.44 -13.45 -3.14
N LEU A 219 0.71 -14.39 -3.74
CA LEU A 219 1.05 -14.94 -5.06
C LEU A 219 1.16 -13.86 -6.15
N ALA A 220 0.32 -12.83 -6.09
CA ALA A 220 0.37 -11.71 -7.03
C ALA A 220 1.73 -10.99 -7.01
N ILE A 221 2.29 -10.79 -5.83
CA ILE A 221 3.62 -10.18 -5.68
C ILE A 221 4.72 -11.16 -6.11
N ILE A 222 4.63 -12.44 -5.72
CA ILE A 222 5.58 -13.48 -6.13
C ILE A 222 5.69 -13.51 -7.66
N GLN A 223 4.57 -13.41 -8.36
CA GLN A 223 4.52 -13.43 -9.82
C GLN A 223 5.01 -12.10 -10.42
N THR A 224 4.47 -10.96 -10.00
CA THR A 224 4.76 -9.67 -10.65
C THR A 224 6.17 -9.15 -10.35
N ALA A 225 6.74 -9.48 -9.19
CA ALA A 225 8.13 -9.18 -8.82
C ALA A 225 9.11 -10.30 -9.21
N LYS A 226 8.63 -11.33 -9.94
CA LYS A 226 9.42 -12.45 -10.46
C LYS A 226 10.22 -13.22 -9.41
N LEU A 227 9.69 -13.30 -8.18
CA LEU A 227 10.38 -14.00 -7.09
C LEU A 227 10.54 -15.51 -7.37
N TYR A 228 9.74 -16.08 -8.27
CA TYR A 228 9.87 -17.44 -8.75
C TYR A 228 11.23 -17.73 -9.45
N GLU A 229 11.91 -16.70 -9.99
CA GLU A 229 13.23 -16.87 -10.59
C GLU A 229 14.32 -17.21 -9.54
N VAL A 230 14.11 -16.83 -8.28
CA VAL A 230 15.06 -16.98 -7.16
C VAL A 230 14.52 -17.86 -6.03
N GLN A 231 13.29 -18.37 -6.15
CA GLN A 231 12.61 -19.23 -5.19
C GLN A 231 12.05 -20.47 -5.89
N LYS A 232 12.22 -21.64 -5.30
CA LYS A 232 11.86 -22.93 -5.92
C LYS A 232 10.54 -23.50 -5.42
N TYR A 233 10.24 -23.28 -4.14
CA TYR A 233 9.07 -23.83 -3.46
C TYR A 233 8.16 -22.71 -2.99
N CYS A 234 6.86 -22.91 -3.10
CA CYS A 234 5.83 -22.05 -2.53
C CYS A 234 4.90 -22.90 -1.67
N SER A 235 4.93 -22.68 -0.38
CA SER A 235 4.05 -23.33 0.59
C SER A 235 2.88 -22.42 0.88
N LEU A 236 1.66 -22.86 0.52
CA LEU A 236 0.42 -22.12 0.72
C LEU A 236 0.04 -22.16 2.20
N THR A 237 0.75 -21.36 2.99
CA THR A 237 0.62 -21.30 4.43
C THR A 237 -0.56 -20.47 4.88
N ASN A 238 -1.00 -19.50 4.07
CA ASN A 238 -2.07 -18.53 4.40
C ASN A 238 -1.92 -18.01 5.86
N HIS A 239 -0.67 -17.84 6.28
CA HIS A 239 -0.36 -17.55 7.67
C HIS A 239 -0.79 -16.15 8.12
N MET A 240 -1.10 -15.28 7.16
CA MET A 240 -1.51 -13.90 7.42
C MET A 240 -2.18 -13.33 6.17
N TRP A 241 -3.22 -12.53 6.37
CA TRP A 241 -3.69 -11.57 5.37
C TRP A 241 -3.06 -10.21 5.61
N ASP A 242 -2.73 -9.50 4.54
CA ASP A 242 -2.23 -8.13 4.59
C ASP A 242 -2.97 -7.25 3.59
N GLY A 243 -3.09 -5.97 3.89
CA GLY A 243 -3.71 -4.97 3.03
C GLY A 243 -2.92 -3.67 3.02
N PHE A 244 -3.14 -2.88 1.97
CA PHE A 244 -2.50 -1.59 1.80
C PHE A 244 -3.45 -0.45 2.17
N TRP A 245 -3.09 0.33 3.18
CA TRP A 245 -3.75 1.59 3.47
C TRP A 245 -3.33 2.65 2.46
N PHE A 246 -4.31 3.30 1.84
CA PHE A 246 -4.05 4.47 1.00
C PHE A 246 -3.96 5.71 1.89
N LEU A 247 -2.74 6.17 2.10
CA LEU A 247 -2.37 7.21 3.05
C LEU A 247 -2.16 8.55 2.34
N GLY A 248 -2.50 9.65 3.02
CA GLY A 248 -2.23 11.00 2.56
C GLY A 248 -1.49 11.83 3.63
N ASN A 249 -0.62 12.73 3.17
CA ASN A 249 -0.08 13.77 4.03
C ASN A 249 -1.20 14.75 4.42
N LYS A 250 -1.40 14.98 5.72
CA LYS A 250 -2.51 15.77 6.26
C LYS A 250 -2.51 17.24 5.79
N ASP A 251 -1.33 17.85 5.75
CA ASP A 251 -1.22 19.24 5.32
C ASP A 251 -1.49 19.40 3.81
N ALA A 252 -0.97 18.46 3.00
CA ALA A 252 -1.26 18.44 1.58
C ALA A 252 -2.76 18.24 1.32
N TRP A 253 -3.39 17.31 2.04
CA TRP A 253 -4.82 17.04 1.94
C TRP A 253 -5.66 18.27 2.32
N ASN A 254 -5.32 18.95 3.43
CA ASN A 254 -6.05 20.11 3.93
C ASN A 254 -5.92 21.35 3.02
N ARG A 255 -4.91 21.40 2.14
CA ARG A 255 -4.77 22.46 1.12
C ARG A 255 -5.71 22.29 -0.07
N LEU A 256 -6.29 21.10 -0.25
CA LEU A 256 -7.25 20.85 -1.33
C LEU A 256 -8.62 21.47 -0.99
N PRO A 257 -9.31 22.10 -1.94
CA PRO A 257 -10.72 22.45 -1.81
C PRO A 257 -11.58 21.22 -1.50
N LYS A 258 -12.71 21.41 -0.83
CA LYS A 258 -13.57 20.31 -0.36
C LYS A 258 -14.15 19.48 -1.50
N ASP A 259 -14.52 20.11 -2.61
CA ASP A 259 -14.97 19.44 -3.83
C ASP A 259 -13.89 18.54 -4.42
N ILE A 260 -12.64 19.02 -4.52
CA ILE A 260 -11.48 18.21 -4.95
C ILE A 260 -11.24 17.04 -3.98
N GLN A 261 -11.30 17.28 -2.65
CA GLN A 261 -11.18 16.20 -1.66
C GLN A 261 -12.24 15.13 -1.88
N THR A 262 -13.47 15.52 -2.16
CA THR A 262 -14.60 14.60 -2.40
C THR A 262 -14.35 13.74 -3.63
N VAL A 263 -13.96 14.35 -4.75
CA VAL A 263 -13.64 13.63 -6.00
C VAL A 263 -12.48 12.67 -5.81
N VAL A 264 -11.40 13.15 -5.19
CA VAL A 264 -10.19 12.33 -4.95
C VAL A 264 -10.51 11.14 -4.04
N SER A 265 -11.22 11.35 -2.93
CA SER A 265 -11.64 10.26 -2.01
C SER A 265 -12.52 9.23 -2.70
N LYS A 266 -13.50 9.69 -3.49
CA LYS A 266 -14.41 8.83 -4.24
C LYS A 266 -13.63 7.88 -5.14
N HIS A 267 -12.80 8.41 -6.01
CA HIS A 267 -12.08 7.59 -6.99
C HIS A 267 -11.02 6.67 -6.37
N ILE A 268 -10.37 7.09 -5.28
CA ILE A 268 -9.43 6.22 -4.55
C ILE A 268 -10.17 5.02 -3.94
N ASN A 269 -11.32 5.24 -3.32
CA ASN A 269 -12.11 4.17 -2.72
C ASN A 269 -12.71 3.23 -3.79
N GLU A 270 -13.24 3.78 -4.88
CA GLU A 270 -13.74 2.99 -6.02
C GLU A 270 -12.64 2.12 -6.64
N ALA A 271 -11.45 2.70 -6.87
CA ALA A 271 -10.31 1.98 -7.40
C ALA A 271 -9.84 0.86 -6.47
N GLY A 272 -9.86 1.07 -5.15
CA GLY A 272 -9.56 0.04 -4.17
C GLY A 272 -10.53 -1.13 -4.23
N MET A 273 -11.83 -0.86 -4.39
CA MET A 273 -12.84 -1.92 -4.54
C MET A 273 -12.65 -2.73 -5.83
N LEU A 274 -12.32 -2.06 -6.95
CA LEU A 274 -12.02 -2.73 -8.22
C LEU A 274 -10.73 -3.54 -8.14
N GLU A 275 -9.72 -3.03 -7.46
CA GLU A 275 -8.44 -3.73 -7.23
C GLU A 275 -8.63 -5.02 -6.45
N ARG A 276 -9.46 -5.04 -5.40
CA ARG A 276 -9.82 -6.27 -4.65
C ARG A 276 -10.38 -7.34 -5.58
N THR A 277 -11.24 -6.94 -6.52
CA THR A 277 -11.84 -7.86 -7.51
C THR A 277 -10.77 -8.41 -8.46
N ASP A 278 -9.86 -7.54 -8.92
CA ASP A 278 -8.78 -7.94 -9.83
C ASP A 278 -7.79 -8.91 -9.15
N VAL A 279 -7.44 -8.64 -7.89
CA VAL A 279 -6.53 -9.53 -7.12
C VAL A 279 -7.20 -10.89 -6.88
N ALA A 280 -8.47 -10.91 -6.51
CA ALA A 280 -9.22 -12.15 -6.35
C ALA A 280 -9.24 -12.99 -7.64
N ALA A 281 -9.60 -12.37 -8.78
CA ALA A 281 -9.62 -13.03 -10.08
C ALA A 281 -8.22 -13.52 -10.53
N LEU A 282 -7.18 -12.75 -10.20
CA LEU A 282 -5.80 -13.12 -10.51
C LEU A 282 -5.35 -14.33 -9.69
N ASN A 283 -5.69 -14.39 -8.40
CA ASN A 283 -5.26 -15.47 -7.50
C ASN A 283 -5.72 -16.85 -7.97
N ASP A 284 -6.88 -16.97 -8.61
CA ASP A 284 -7.41 -18.23 -9.14
C ASP A 284 -6.49 -18.87 -10.22
N GLU A 285 -5.71 -18.05 -10.91
CA GLU A 285 -4.82 -18.49 -11.99
C GLU A 285 -3.34 -18.55 -11.60
N LEU A 286 -2.95 -17.86 -10.53
CA LEU A 286 -1.53 -17.64 -10.20
C LEU A 286 -0.79 -18.93 -9.87
N GLN A 287 -1.38 -19.85 -9.14
CA GLN A 287 -0.73 -21.12 -8.84
C GLN A 287 -0.38 -21.88 -10.13
N LYS A 288 -1.29 -21.91 -11.11
CA LYS A 288 -1.05 -22.54 -12.41
C LYS A 288 0.06 -21.83 -13.20
N LYS A 289 0.03 -20.49 -13.22
CA LYS A 289 1.04 -19.67 -13.90
C LYS A 289 2.42 -19.86 -13.28
N LEU A 290 2.53 -19.81 -11.95
CA LEU A 290 3.80 -20.01 -11.26
C LEU A 290 4.31 -21.45 -11.34
N THR A 291 3.42 -22.45 -11.43
CA THR A 291 3.81 -23.84 -11.69
C THR A 291 4.42 -23.98 -13.09
N ALA A 292 3.93 -23.24 -14.07
CA ALA A 292 4.52 -23.21 -15.43
C ALA A 292 5.91 -22.55 -15.46
N GLU A 293 6.25 -21.76 -14.43
CA GLU A 293 7.57 -21.18 -14.19
C GLU A 293 8.42 -22.07 -13.23
N ASP A 294 8.16 -23.39 -13.20
CA ASP A 294 8.88 -24.40 -12.40
C ASP A 294 8.78 -24.25 -10.87
N MET A 295 7.90 -23.38 -10.34
CA MET A 295 7.66 -23.29 -8.90
C MET A 295 6.85 -24.49 -8.38
N LYS A 296 7.33 -25.12 -7.31
CA LYS A 296 6.71 -26.30 -6.70
C LYS A 296 5.83 -25.88 -5.52
N PHE A 297 4.57 -26.29 -5.58
CA PHE A 297 3.57 -25.95 -4.58
C PHE A 297 3.29 -27.10 -3.61
N ASN A 298 3.01 -26.76 -2.36
CA ASN A 298 2.40 -27.62 -1.36
C ASN A 298 1.47 -26.79 -0.44
N THR A 299 0.56 -27.47 0.24
CA THR A 299 -0.38 -26.84 1.17
C THR A 299 -0.22 -27.50 2.54
N PRO A 300 0.55 -26.90 3.47
CA PRO A 300 0.71 -27.43 4.81
C PRO A 300 -0.58 -27.26 5.62
N ASP A 301 -0.80 -28.14 6.61
CA ASP A 301 -1.87 -27.93 7.57
C ASP A 301 -1.57 -26.68 8.43
N PRO A 302 -2.46 -25.67 8.45
CA PRO A 302 -2.21 -24.44 9.22
C PRO A 302 -2.33 -24.67 10.74
N LYS A 303 -3.05 -25.71 11.20
CA LYS A 303 -3.31 -25.95 12.63
C LYS A 303 -2.04 -26.16 13.46
N PRO A 304 -1.08 -27.05 13.06
CA PRO A 304 0.17 -27.21 13.79
C PRO A 304 1.02 -25.93 13.80
N ILE A 305 1.01 -25.15 12.71
CA ILE A 305 1.77 -23.91 12.62
C ILE A 305 1.19 -22.86 13.56
N ARG A 306 -0.14 -22.69 13.58
CA ARG A 306 -0.84 -21.81 14.52
C ARG A 306 -0.59 -22.22 15.98
N GLU A 307 -0.59 -23.53 16.25
CA GLU A 307 -0.31 -24.06 17.60
C GLU A 307 1.15 -23.78 18.01
N ALA A 308 2.10 -23.86 17.08
CA ALA A 308 3.50 -23.49 17.34
C ALA A 308 3.63 -21.99 17.70
N LEU A 309 2.91 -21.10 17.01
CA LEU A 309 2.85 -19.67 17.37
C LEU A 309 2.28 -19.46 18.78
N ARG A 310 1.20 -20.19 19.12
CA ARG A 310 0.57 -20.10 20.44
C ARG A 310 1.55 -20.56 21.54
N LYS A 311 2.20 -21.71 21.36
CA LYS A 311 3.21 -22.24 22.30
C LYS A 311 4.44 -21.33 22.38
N GLY A 312 4.83 -20.69 21.28
CA GLY A 312 5.90 -19.69 21.24
C GLY A 312 5.54 -18.34 21.89
N GLY A 313 4.33 -18.21 22.44
CA GLY A 313 3.90 -17.01 23.17
C GLY A 313 3.50 -15.82 22.27
N PHE A 314 3.45 -15.98 20.95
CA PHE A 314 3.20 -14.90 20.00
C PHE A 314 1.91 -14.13 20.27
N TYR A 315 0.78 -14.83 20.47
CA TYR A 315 -0.52 -14.17 20.72
C TYR A 315 -0.54 -13.43 22.06
N ALA A 316 0.02 -14.02 23.11
CA ALA A 316 0.09 -13.40 24.44
C ALA A 316 0.98 -12.14 24.44
N GLU A 317 2.12 -12.18 23.73
CA GLU A 317 3.00 -11.04 23.53
C GLU A 317 2.26 -9.88 22.86
N TRP A 318 1.57 -10.18 21.74
CA TRP A 318 0.92 -9.14 20.94
C TRP A 318 -0.37 -8.62 21.56
N LYS A 319 -1.13 -9.46 22.26
CA LYS A 319 -2.24 -9.00 23.10
C LYS A 319 -1.77 -7.97 24.13
N LYS A 320 -0.65 -8.26 24.82
CA LYS A 320 -0.07 -7.31 25.78
C LYS A 320 0.40 -6.01 25.11
N LYS A 321 0.97 -6.06 23.90
CA LYS A 321 1.46 -4.89 23.17
C LYS A 321 0.35 -4.00 22.63
N PHE A 322 -0.71 -4.58 22.08
CA PHE A 322 -1.87 -3.82 21.58
C PHE A 322 -2.78 -3.34 22.69
N GLY A 323 -2.81 -4.05 23.83
CA GLY A 323 -3.72 -3.80 24.93
C GLY A 323 -5.10 -4.48 24.73
N ASP A 324 -5.83 -4.64 25.85
CA ASP A 324 -7.07 -5.41 25.86
C ASP A 324 -8.17 -4.80 24.98
N ASP A 325 -8.28 -3.46 24.90
CA ASP A 325 -9.31 -2.79 24.08
C ASP A 325 -9.10 -3.06 22.59
N ALA A 326 -7.88 -2.89 22.08
CA ALA A 326 -7.57 -3.16 20.68
C ALA A 326 -7.71 -4.64 20.34
N TRP A 327 -7.28 -5.52 21.27
CA TRP A 327 -7.42 -6.96 21.10
C TRP A 327 -8.88 -7.41 21.09
N ALA A 328 -9.73 -6.81 21.92
CA ALA A 328 -11.16 -7.09 21.93
C ALA A 328 -11.84 -6.68 20.60
N VAL A 329 -11.40 -5.58 19.97
CA VAL A 329 -11.89 -5.19 18.64
C VAL A 329 -11.49 -6.23 17.59
N LEU A 330 -10.24 -6.73 17.64
CA LEU A 330 -9.78 -7.80 16.75
C LEU A 330 -10.61 -9.08 16.97
N GLU A 331 -10.64 -9.62 18.19
CA GLU A 331 -11.37 -10.88 18.48
C GLU A 331 -12.88 -10.75 18.24
N GLY A 332 -13.46 -9.57 18.45
CA GLY A 332 -14.86 -9.29 18.10
C GLY A 332 -15.15 -9.35 16.59
N SER A 333 -14.10 -9.26 15.75
CA SER A 333 -14.19 -9.33 14.28
C SER A 333 -13.85 -10.71 13.72
N VAL A 334 -12.92 -11.44 14.37
CA VAL A 334 -12.34 -12.69 13.81
C VAL A 334 -12.57 -13.93 14.69
N GLY A 335 -13.12 -13.76 15.88
CA GLY A 335 -13.24 -14.81 16.88
C GLY A 335 -12.00 -14.90 17.79
N THR A 336 -12.05 -15.77 18.80
CA THR A 336 -10.99 -15.94 19.81
C THR A 336 -9.69 -16.47 19.19
N LEU A 337 -8.59 -15.81 19.48
CA LEU A 337 -7.24 -16.15 18.97
C LEU A 337 -6.36 -16.79 20.05
N THR A 338 -6.59 -16.46 21.32
CA THR A 338 -5.83 -16.93 22.49
C THR A 338 -6.51 -18.11 23.19
#